data_7c2917f4fde0f2649317ab19548f206b
#
_entry.id   7c2917f4fde0f2649317ab19548f206b
#
_cell.length_a   1.000
_cell.length_b   1.000
_cell.length_c   1.000
_cell.angle_alpha   90.00
_cell.angle_beta   90.00
_cell.angle_gamma   90.00
#
_symmetry.space_group_name_H-M   'P 1'
#
loop_
_entity.id
_entity.type
_entity.pdbx_description
1 polymer ?
#
loop_
_entity_poly.entity_id
_entity_poly.type
_entity_poly.pdbx_seq_one_letter_code
_entity_poly.pdbx_strand_id
1 'polypeptide(L)'
;TSHFPEPFLYYMSKTHKITIENDFFYLSQFDSNFLTITPLNHFNRLNVLYTRASQILKLIPGVMAFSLCNSLALGTYHKSSDVDLFVILDKQTFFTSRVLIIIIFNILRLRPKVCLSFFISDCSLSLDSIRLENDYYLSRWLKSLCFQTSSVELIQKFNLLNTCESKYTEGFRFKKFTSFFEKYLKAYQLKRATDKQSNLPKSNGVVINDSMLKFHHNDIREAFNPHYHLQYDEFLQGSHVKTYQQSQQAESR
;
A
#
# COMPACT_ATOMS: atom_id res chain seq x y z
N THR A 1 6.51 -2.62 13.55
CA THR A 1 6.41 -1.85 14.81
C THR A 1 5.33 -0.81 14.62
N SER A 2 4.30 -0.86 15.49
CA SER A 2 3.17 0.05 15.46
C SER A 2 3.66 1.49 15.65
N HIS A 3 3.06 2.43 14.91
CA HIS A 3 3.32 3.84 15.11
C HIS A 3 2.64 4.42 16.36
N PHE A 4 1.86 3.60 17.05
CA PHE A 4 1.24 4.01 18.28
C PHE A 4 2.27 3.96 19.42
N PRO A 5 2.38 5.00 20.23
CA PRO A 5 3.13 4.93 21.47
C PRO A 5 2.63 3.76 22.34
N GLU A 6 3.53 2.99 22.96
CA GLU A 6 3.14 1.90 23.87
C GLU A 6 2.09 2.31 24.91
N PRO A 7 2.16 3.49 25.53
CA PRO A 7 1.12 3.96 26.45
C PRO A 7 -0.27 4.02 25.84
N PHE A 8 -0.38 4.43 24.56
CA PHE A 8 -1.68 4.46 23.87
C PHE A 8 -2.24 3.06 23.63
N LEU A 9 -1.42 2.11 23.21
CA LEU A 9 -1.83 0.73 23.02
C LEU A 9 -2.26 0.07 24.33
N TYR A 10 -1.51 0.33 25.43
CA TYR A 10 -1.86 -0.13 26.76
C TYR A 10 -3.21 0.44 27.24
N TYR A 11 -3.44 1.77 27.05
CA TYR A 11 -4.72 2.40 27.36
C TYR A 11 -5.86 1.79 26.57
N MET A 12 -5.70 1.59 25.26
CA MET A 12 -6.73 1.02 24.40
C MET A 12 -7.06 -0.42 24.82
N SER A 13 -6.09 -1.23 25.24
CA SER A 13 -6.33 -2.60 25.74
C SER A 13 -7.07 -2.59 27.07
N LYS A 14 -6.71 -1.70 28.00
CA LYS A 14 -7.36 -1.57 29.33
C LYS A 14 -8.81 -1.06 29.25
N THR A 15 -9.12 -0.23 28.27
CA THR A 15 -10.50 0.23 28.00
C THR A 15 -11.31 -0.74 27.17
N HIS A 16 -10.79 -1.94 26.92
CA HIS A 16 -11.40 -2.96 26.06
C HIS A 16 -11.75 -2.47 24.65
N LYS A 17 -11.09 -1.40 24.18
CA LYS A 17 -11.25 -0.92 22.81
C LYS A 17 -10.43 -1.71 21.81
N ILE A 18 -9.33 -2.31 22.26
CA ILE A 18 -8.52 -3.25 21.48
C ILE A 18 -8.11 -4.45 22.32
N THR A 19 -7.94 -5.59 21.69
CA THR A 19 -7.31 -6.79 22.25
C THR A 19 -5.93 -6.95 21.61
N ILE A 20 -4.93 -7.35 22.39
CA ILE A 20 -3.57 -7.61 21.92
C ILE A 20 -3.34 -9.11 22.03
N GLU A 21 -3.09 -9.78 20.93
CA GLU A 21 -2.78 -11.21 20.90
C GLU A 21 -1.74 -11.48 19.81
N ASN A 22 -0.66 -12.18 20.15
CA ASN A 22 0.42 -12.54 19.23
C ASN A 22 0.96 -11.37 18.39
N ASP A 23 1.19 -10.21 19.02
CA ASP A 23 1.64 -8.95 18.38
C ASP A 23 0.63 -8.32 17.40
N PHE A 24 -0.60 -8.80 17.38
CA PHE A 24 -1.70 -8.21 16.61
C PHE A 24 -2.65 -7.43 17.52
N PHE A 25 -3.20 -6.34 16.98
CA PHE A 25 -4.15 -5.46 17.65
C PHE A 25 -5.52 -5.63 17.00
N TYR A 26 -6.53 -5.90 17.81
CA TYR A 26 -7.91 -6.10 17.35
C TYR A 26 -8.83 -5.11 18.02
N LEU A 27 -9.84 -4.60 17.30
CA LEU A 27 -10.94 -3.89 17.94
C LEU A 27 -11.78 -4.91 18.74
N SER A 28 -11.97 -4.68 20.03
CA SER A 28 -12.66 -5.61 20.94
C SER A 28 -14.13 -5.86 20.57
N GLN A 29 -14.69 -5.06 19.67
CA GLN A 29 -16.04 -5.27 19.15
C GLN A 29 -16.11 -6.33 18.04
N PHE A 30 -14.96 -6.76 17.52
CA PHE A 30 -14.91 -7.87 16.58
C PHE A 30 -14.63 -9.13 17.38
N ASP A 31 -15.59 -10.02 17.42
CA ASP A 31 -15.44 -11.35 17.96
C ASP A 31 -14.14 -11.97 17.44
N SER A 32 -13.33 -12.55 18.32
CA SER A 32 -12.05 -13.21 17.96
C SER A 32 -12.22 -14.29 16.88
N ASN A 33 -13.44 -14.79 16.69
CA ASN A 33 -13.82 -15.61 15.56
C ASN A 33 -13.79 -14.89 14.20
N PHE A 34 -13.74 -13.55 14.17
CA PHE A 34 -13.61 -12.79 12.93
C PHE A 34 -12.15 -12.74 12.42
N LEU A 35 -11.20 -12.95 13.29
CA LEU A 35 -9.86 -13.36 12.93
C LEU A 35 -9.84 -14.85 12.69
N THR A 36 -10.73 -15.27 11.84
CA THR A 36 -10.54 -16.56 11.21
C THR A 36 -9.12 -16.49 10.67
N ILE A 37 -8.22 -17.23 11.32
CA ILE A 37 -6.90 -17.57 10.79
C ILE A 37 -7.17 -17.90 9.35
N THR A 38 -6.87 -16.92 8.49
CA THR A 38 -7.12 -17.10 7.05
C THR A 38 -6.31 -18.34 6.72
N PRO A 39 -6.91 -19.43 6.23
CA PRO A 39 -6.24 -20.70 6.19
C PRO A 39 -4.89 -20.54 5.51
N LEU A 40 -3.84 -21.11 6.09
CA LEU A 40 -2.47 -21.09 5.56
C LEU A 40 -2.45 -21.38 4.04
N ASN A 41 -3.38 -22.22 3.59
CA ASN A 41 -3.60 -22.53 2.19
C ASN A 41 -4.00 -21.31 1.34
N HIS A 42 -4.73 -20.35 1.92
CA HIS A 42 -5.11 -19.14 1.19
C HIS A 42 -3.92 -18.18 1.06
N PHE A 43 -3.15 -17.99 2.13
CA PHE A 43 -1.91 -17.24 2.10
C PHE A 43 -0.94 -17.82 1.06
N ASN A 44 -0.73 -19.13 1.09
CA ASN A 44 0.13 -19.83 0.14
C ASN A 44 -0.33 -19.60 -1.31
N ARG A 45 -1.64 -19.63 -1.56
CA ARG A 45 -2.21 -19.35 -2.89
C ARG A 45 -1.92 -17.93 -3.35
N LEU A 46 -2.13 -16.92 -2.51
CA LEU A 46 -1.83 -15.52 -2.82
C LEU A 46 -0.33 -15.31 -3.04
N ASN A 47 0.50 -15.95 -2.23
CA ASN A 47 1.95 -15.88 -2.37
C ASN A 47 2.45 -16.52 -3.68
N VAL A 48 1.87 -17.62 -4.11
CA VAL A 48 2.16 -18.24 -5.44
C VAL A 48 1.76 -17.28 -6.57
N LEU A 49 0.62 -16.59 -6.46
CA LEU A 49 0.19 -15.60 -7.46
C LEU A 49 1.13 -14.40 -7.49
N TYR A 50 1.54 -13.89 -6.32
CA TYR A 50 2.51 -12.81 -6.22
C TYR A 50 3.86 -13.22 -6.83
N THR A 51 4.35 -14.41 -6.53
CA THR A 51 5.61 -14.93 -7.07
C THR A 51 5.57 -14.99 -8.61
N ARG A 52 4.49 -15.50 -9.19
CA ARG A 52 4.30 -15.54 -10.66
C ARG A 52 4.24 -14.13 -11.25
N ALA A 53 3.47 -13.23 -10.64
CA ALA A 53 3.39 -11.83 -11.06
C ALA A 53 4.76 -11.14 -11.02
N SER A 54 5.52 -11.37 -9.96
CA SER A 54 6.88 -10.85 -9.77
C SER A 54 7.85 -11.31 -10.85
N GLN A 55 7.82 -12.60 -11.18
CA GLN A 55 8.67 -13.16 -12.25
C GLN A 55 8.39 -12.52 -13.61
N ILE A 56 7.11 -12.26 -13.89
CA ILE A 56 6.69 -11.60 -15.13
C ILE A 56 7.13 -10.14 -15.13
N LEU A 57 6.88 -9.39 -14.05
CA LEU A 57 7.23 -7.97 -13.97
C LEU A 57 8.73 -7.73 -14.16
N LYS A 58 9.60 -8.61 -13.66
CA LYS A 58 11.06 -8.56 -13.87
C LYS A 58 11.47 -8.66 -15.35
N LEU A 59 10.63 -9.22 -16.17
CA LEU A 59 10.91 -9.43 -17.60
C LEU A 59 10.38 -8.30 -18.48
N ILE A 60 9.43 -7.50 -17.98
CA ILE A 60 8.79 -6.45 -18.78
C ILE A 60 9.70 -5.22 -18.86
N PRO A 61 10.01 -4.75 -20.07
CA PRO A 61 10.79 -3.53 -20.26
C PRO A 61 10.09 -2.32 -19.65
N GLY A 62 10.89 -1.39 -19.10
CA GLY A 62 10.39 -0.17 -18.47
C GLY A 62 9.91 -0.37 -17.03
N VAL A 63 9.83 -1.58 -16.48
CA VAL A 63 9.61 -1.80 -15.05
C VAL A 63 10.90 -1.54 -14.30
N MET A 64 10.88 -0.62 -13.35
CA MET A 64 12.04 -0.24 -12.53
C MET A 64 11.97 -0.82 -11.11
N ALA A 65 10.78 -0.80 -10.51
CA ALA A 65 10.54 -1.43 -9.21
C ALA A 65 9.06 -1.80 -9.08
N PHE A 66 8.77 -2.74 -8.18
CA PHE A 66 7.41 -3.08 -7.79
C PHE A 66 7.38 -3.64 -6.37
N SER A 67 6.25 -3.49 -5.71
CA SER A 67 6.02 -4.01 -4.37
C SER A 67 4.61 -4.59 -4.27
N LEU A 68 4.48 -5.60 -3.41
CA LEU A 68 3.18 -5.95 -2.85
C LEU A 68 2.68 -4.79 -2.00
N CYS A 69 1.38 -4.52 -2.03
CA CYS A 69 0.78 -3.46 -1.22
C CYS A 69 -0.60 -3.87 -0.67
N ASN A 70 -1.25 -2.97 0.05
CA ASN A 70 -2.58 -3.13 0.64
C ASN A 70 -2.71 -4.34 1.60
N SER A 71 -3.86 -5.03 1.58
CA SER A 71 -4.24 -6.02 2.59
C SER A 71 -3.21 -7.12 2.78
N LEU A 72 -2.63 -7.64 1.70
CA LEU A 72 -1.64 -8.71 1.80
C LEU A 72 -0.30 -8.23 2.39
N ALA A 73 0.14 -7.03 2.02
CA ALA A 73 1.35 -6.42 2.59
C ALA A 73 1.18 -6.00 4.06
N LEU A 74 -0.04 -5.59 4.43
CA LEU A 74 -0.39 -5.21 5.80
C LEU A 74 -0.73 -6.39 6.71
N GLY A 75 -0.81 -7.63 6.17
CA GLY A 75 -1.22 -8.81 6.92
C GLY A 75 -2.72 -8.88 7.26
N THR A 76 -3.54 -8.03 6.63
CA THR A 76 -5.00 -7.91 6.88
C THR A 76 -5.85 -8.56 5.79
N TYR A 77 -5.29 -9.57 5.11
CA TYR A 77 -5.96 -10.26 4.00
C TYR A 77 -7.05 -11.23 4.49
N HIS A 78 -8.04 -11.47 3.65
CA HIS A 78 -9.14 -12.40 3.87
C HIS A 78 -9.40 -13.27 2.61
N LYS A 79 -10.38 -14.20 2.68
CA LYS A 79 -10.63 -15.17 1.59
C LYS A 79 -10.91 -14.55 0.21
N SER A 80 -11.46 -13.35 0.15
CA SER A 80 -11.73 -12.62 -1.10
C SER A 80 -10.63 -11.64 -1.50
N SER A 81 -9.54 -11.52 -0.72
CA SER A 81 -8.43 -10.63 -1.06
C SER A 81 -7.74 -11.08 -2.35
N ASP A 82 -7.32 -10.10 -3.12
CA ASP A 82 -6.47 -10.22 -4.29
C ASP A 82 -5.03 -9.76 -3.99
N VAL A 83 -4.16 -9.91 -4.95
CA VAL A 83 -2.77 -9.46 -4.89
C VAL A 83 -2.70 -8.06 -5.46
N ASP A 84 -2.56 -7.05 -4.62
CA ASP A 84 -2.39 -5.66 -5.05
C ASP A 84 -0.92 -5.35 -5.30
N LEU A 85 -0.63 -4.73 -6.43
CA LEU A 85 0.72 -4.35 -6.85
C LEU A 85 0.85 -2.84 -7.00
N PHE A 86 1.90 -2.31 -6.39
CA PHE A 86 2.41 -0.96 -6.61
C PHE A 86 3.63 -1.05 -7.53
N VAL A 87 3.63 -0.32 -8.65
CA VAL A 87 4.63 -0.47 -9.71
C VAL A 87 5.23 0.89 -10.07
N ILE A 88 6.57 0.97 -10.12
CA ILE A 88 7.33 2.13 -10.58
C ILE A 88 7.85 1.83 -11.99
N LEU A 89 7.50 2.69 -12.93
CA LEU A 89 7.83 2.56 -14.35
C LEU A 89 8.73 3.71 -14.82
N ASP A 90 9.57 3.44 -15.81
CA ASP A 90 10.32 4.43 -16.54
C ASP A 90 9.38 5.43 -17.21
N LYS A 91 9.59 6.73 -16.99
CA LYS A 91 8.82 7.83 -17.58
C LYS A 91 8.73 7.74 -19.10
N GLN A 92 9.82 7.35 -19.77
CA GLN A 92 9.89 7.35 -21.23
C GLN A 92 8.97 6.29 -21.86
N THR A 93 8.56 5.29 -21.08
CA THR A 93 7.76 4.13 -21.54
C THR A 93 6.61 3.80 -20.60
N PHE A 94 6.21 4.74 -19.76
CA PHE A 94 5.23 4.56 -18.69
C PHE A 94 3.93 3.92 -19.19
N PHE A 95 3.33 4.49 -20.22
CA PHE A 95 2.05 4.00 -20.76
C PHE A 95 2.22 2.72 -21.58
N THR A 96 3.32 2.57 -22.30
CA THR A 96 3.62 1.35 -23.05
C THR A 96 3.88 0.18 -22.12
N SER A 97 4.74 0.35 -21.11
CA SER A 97 5.04 -0.69 -20.12
C SER A 97 3.79 -1.12 -19.37
N ARG A 98 2.94 -0.16 -18.98
CA ARG A 98 1.67 -0.47 -18.34
C ARG A 98 0.74 -1.30 -19.24
N VAL A 99 0.64 -0.98 -20.54
CA VAL A 99 -0.15 -1.77 -21.49
C VAL A 99 0.41 -3.18 -21.62
N LEU A 100 1.73 -3.32 -21.74
CA LEU A 100 2.37 -4.63 -21.80
C LEU A 100 2.06 -5.49 -20.56
N ILE A 101 2.15 -4.89 -19.36
CA ILE A 101 1.78 -5.57 -18.12
C ILE A 101 0.32 -6.05 -18.19
N ILE A 102 -0.60 -5.17 -18.56
CA ILE A 102 -2.03 -5.50 -18.63
C ILE A 102 -2.30 -6.63 -19.65
N ILE A 103 -1.70 -6.55 -20.84
CA ILE A 103 -1.88 -7.56 -21.90
C ILE A 103 -1.34 -8.91 -21.42
N ILE A 104 -0.11 -8.95 -20.93
CA ILE A 104 0.53 -10.18 -20.48
C ILE A 104 -0.25 -10.81 -19.32
N PHE A 105 -0.68 -10.00 -18.34
CA PHE A 105 -1.46 -10.49 -17.21
C PHE A 105 -2.84 -11.00 -17.62
N ASN A 106 -3.47 -10.43 -18.66
CA ASN A 106 -4.71 -10.94 -19.25
C ASN A 106 -4.48 -12.30 -19.96
N ILE A 107 -3.45 -12.38 -20.80
CA ILE A 107 -3.10 -13.63 -21.53
C ILE A 107 -2.84 -14.76 -20.52
N LEU A 108 -2.10 -14.46 -19.45
CA LEU A 108 -1.77 -15.45 -18.41
C LEU A 108 -2.87 -15.66 -17.37
N ARG A 109 -4.04 -15.04 -17.55
CA ARG A 109 -5.21 -15.12 -16.67
C ARG A 109 -4.92 -14.72 -15.21
N LEU A 110 -3.97 -13.80 -15.00
CA LEU A 110 -3.64 -13.28 -13.66
C LEU A 110 -4.55 -12.13 -13.22
N ARG A 111 -5.08 -11.34 -14.18
CA ARG A 111 -5.89 -10.13 -13.90
C ARG A 111 -7.06 -10.32 -12.93
N PRO A 112 -7.79 -11.43 -12.92
CA PRO A 112 -8.90 -11.62 -11.98
C PRO A 112 -8.48 -11.72 -10.51
N LYS A 113 -7.18 -11.93 -10.23
CA LYS A 113 -6.63 -12.14 -8.88
C LYS A 113 -5.44 -11.24 -8.55
N VAL A 114 -4.92 -10.50 -9.54
CA VAL A 114 -3.82 -9.56 -9.37
C VAL A 114 -4.29 -8.17 -9.79
N CYS A 115 -4.40 -7.29 -8.82
CA CYS A 115 -4.84 -5.92 -9.01
C CYS A 115 -3.64 -5.04 -9.42
N LEU A 116 -3.78 -4.39 -10.58
CA LEU A 116 -2.80 -3.45 -11.15
C LEU A 116 -3.40 -2.04 -11.06
N SER A 117 -3.59 -1.56 -9.85
CA SER A 117 -4.34 -0.32 -9.59
C SER A 117 -3.47 0.89 -9.27
N PHE A 118 -2.16 0.69 -9.03
CA PHE A 118 -1.29 1.81 -8.67
C PHE A 118 0.04 1.77 -9.41
N PHE A 119 0.23 2.75 -10.30
CA PHE A 119 1.45 2.97 -11.06
C PHE A 119 1.96 4.38 -10.85
N ILE A 120 3.27 4.54 -10.66
CA ILE A 120 3.95 5.85 -10.68
C ILE A 120 5.15 5.79 -11.61
N SER A 121 5.57 6.98 -12.07
CA SER A 121 6.78 7.13 -12.84
C SER A 121 7.99 7.37 -11.92
N ASP A 122 9.17 6.95 -12.36
CA ASP A 122 10.45 7.19 -11.69
C ASP A 122 10.81 8.68 -11.53
N CYS A 123 10.19 9.56 -12.32
CA CYS A 123 10.35 11.01 -12.17
C CYS A 123 9.37 11.65 -11.18
N SER A 124 8.36 10.93 -10.70
CA SER A 124 7.32 11.41 -9.78
C SER A 124 7.15 10.43 -8.63
N LEU A 125 8.18 10.32 -7.80
CA LEU A 125 8.25 9.37 -6.69
C LEU A 125 7.58 9.86 -5.41
N SER A 126 7.35 11.19 -5.26
CA SER A 126 6.62 11.73 -4.12
C SER A 126 5.13 11.38 -4.21
N LEU A 127 4.57 10.95 -3.09
CA LEU A 127 3.14 10.67 -2.91
C LEU A 127 2.41 11.80 -2.18
N ASP A 128 3.04 12.99 -2.04
CA ASP A 128 2.44 14.12 -1.32
C ASP A 128 1.13 14.59 -1.96
N SER A 129 0.99 14.47 -3.28
CA SER A 129 -0.24 14.82 -3.99
C SER A 129 -1.47 13.99 -3.61
N ILE A 130 -1.27 12.84 -2.96
CA ILE A 130 -2.33 11.96 -2.47
C ILE A 130 -2.35 11.85 -0.94
N ARG A 131 -1.45 12.56 -0.26
CA ARG A 131 -1.35 12.55 1.19
C ARG A 131 -2.48 13.39 1.78
N LEU A 132 -3.17 12.84 2.76
CA LEU A 132 -4.11 13.58 3.59
C LEU A 132 -3.38 14.22 4.78
N GLU A 133 -4.01 15.20 5.40
CA GLU A 133 -3.49 15.75 6.66
C GLU A 133 -3.39 14.62 7.70
N ASN A 134 -2.22 14.51 8.34
CA ASN A 134 -1.93 13.45 9.33
C ASN A 134 -2.29 12.03 8.83
N ASP A 135 -1.86 11.69 7.62
CA ASP A 135 -2.19 10.41 6.96
C ASP A 135 -1.42 9.23 7.58
N TYR A 136 -1.93 8.71 8.69
CA TYR A 136 -1.35 7.54 9.37
C TYR A 136 -1.46 6.27 8.55
N TYR A 137 -2.55 6.13 7.79
CA TYR A 137 -2.71 4.97 6.93
C TYR A 137 -1.64 4.94 5.83
N LEU A 138 -1.42 6.06 5.15
CA LEU A 138 -0.38 6.16 4.11
C LEU A 138 1.01 5.90 4.70
N SER A 139 1.30 6.43 5.89
CA SER A 139 2.57 6.20 6.57
C SER A 139 2.79 4.72 6.89
N ARG A 140 1.76 4.02 7.35
CA ARG A 140 1.81 2.57 7.59
C ARG A 140 1.91 1.77 6.30
N TRP A 141 1.16 2.17 5.28
CA TRP A 141 1.19 1.57 3.95
C TRP A 141 2.60 1.67 3.33
N LEU A 142 3.23 2.85 3.38
CA LEU A 142 4.61 3.07 2.91
C LEU A 142 5.62 2.15 3.59
N LYS A 143 5.51 1.96 4.91
CA LYS A 143 6.39 1.04 5.67
C LYS A 143 6.13 -0.43 5.38
N SER A 144 4.94 -0.80 4.92
CA SER A 144 4.62 -2.18 4.55
C SER A 144 5.21 -2.59 3.20
N LEU A 145 5.65 -1.61 2.38
CA LEU A 145 6.21 -1.89 1.07
C LEU A 145 7.55 -2.64 1.19
N CYS A 146 7.67 -3.70 0.39
CA CYS A 146 8.90 -4.46 0.21
C CYS A 146 9.20 -4.54 -1.28
N PHE A 147 10.01 -3.61 -1.77
CA PHE A 147 10.29 -3.48 -3.18
C PHE A 147 11.22 -4.58 -3.71
N GLN A 148 10.88 -5.09 -4.87
CA GLN A 148 11.83 -5.69 -5.78
C GLN A 148 12.21 -4.62 -6.80
N THR A 149 13.50 -4.31 -6.88
CA THR A 149 13.99 -3.17 -7.67
C THR A 149 15.15 -3.55 -8.58
N SER A 150 15.29 -2.81 -9.65
CA SER A 150 16.45 -2.82 -10.54
C SER A 150 17.50 -1.74 -10.18
N SER A 151 17.18 -0.85 -9.23
CA SER A 151 18.07 0.20 -8.74
C SER A 151 17.78 0.50 -7.27
N VAL A 152 18.81 0.41 -6.47
CA VAL A 152 18.78 0.74 -5.05
C VAL A 152 18.55 2.25 -4.85
N GLU A 153 19.20 3.07 -5.66
CA GLU A 153 19.13 4.53 -5.62
C GLU A 153 17.70 5.01 -5.86
N LEU A 154 16.95 4.32 -6.72
CA LEU A 154 15.54 4.64 -6.98
C LEU A 154 14.71 4.53 -5.69
N ILE A 155 14.91 3.46 -4.91
CA ILE A 155 14.16 3.24 -3.68
C ILE A 155 14.66 4.14 -2.55
N GLN A 156 15.94 4.42 -2.48
CA GLN A 156 16.47 5.40 -1.53
C GLN A 156 15.86 6.79 -1.78
N LYS A 157 15.79 7.22 -3.05
CA LYS A 157 15.11 8.46 -3.43
C LYS A 157 13.62 8.44 -3.11
N PHE A 158 12.92 7.33 -3.37
CA PHE A 158 11.52 7.16 -2.99
C PHE A 158 11.33 7.30 -1.49
N ASN A 159 12.16 6.65 -0.69
CA ASN A 159 12.11 6.70 0.77
C ASN A 159 12.36 8.11 1.31
N LEU A 160 13.34 8.82 0.75
CA LEU A 160 13.65 10.20 1.11
C LEU A 160 12.46 11.13 0.85
N LEU A 161 11.88 11.05 -0.35
CA LEU A 161 10.77 11.92 -0.77
C LEU A 161 9.47 11.65 -0.01
N ASN A 162 9.27 10.45 0.51
CA ASN A 162 8.06 10.08 1.23
C ASN A 162 8.26 9.99 2.76
N THR A 163 9.45 10.32 3.24
CA THR A 163 9.83 10.26 4.67
C THR A 163 9.50 8.87 5.26
N CYS A 164 9.97 7.82 4.59
CA CYS A 164 9.69 6.44 4.98
C CYS A 164 10.93 5.55 4.86
N GLU A 165 10.84 4.34 5.40
CA GLU A 165 11.87 3.30 5.34
C GLU A 165 11.27 2.00 4.79
N SER A 166 10.88 2.01 3.52
CA SER A 166 10.44 0.78 2.86
C SER A 166 11.60 -0.17 2.65
N LYS A 167 11.32 -1.47 2.77
CA LYS A 167 12.31 -2.52 2.50
C LYS A 167 12.50 -2.70 1.00
N TYR A 168 13.67 -3.18 0.58
CA TYR A 168 13.91 -3.51 -0.81
C TYR A 168 14.89 -4.67 -0.98
N THR A 169 14.78 -5.33 -2.11
CA THR A 169 15.70 -6.36 -2.58
C THR A 169 16.02 -6.07 -4.02
N GLU A 170 17.31 -5.96 -4.34
CA GLU A 170 17.74 -5.88 -5.73
C GLU A 170 17.55 -7.26 -6.38
N GLY A 171 16.74 -7.33 -7.43
CA GLY A 171 16.28 -8.63 -7.90
C GLY A 171 16.24 -8.83 -9.41
N PHE A 172 16.52 -7.78 -10.21
CA PHE A 172 16.50 -7.88 -11.65
C PHE A 172 17.25 -6.72 -12.32
N ARG A 173 17.57 -6.88 -13.61
CA ARG A 173 18.19 -5.81 -14.40
C ARG A 173 17.13 -5.00 -15.13
N PHE A 174 17.25 -3.69 -15.06
CA PHE A 174 16.39 -2.78 -15.83
C PHE A 174 16.57 -3.03 -17.34
N LYS A 175 15.46 -3.18 -18.03
CA LYS A 175 15.41 -3.33 -19.50
C LYS A 175 14.93 -2.01 -20.11
N LYS A 176 15.87 -1.20 -20.54
CA LYS A 176 15.54 0.03 -21.27
C LYS A 176 15.02 -0.31 -22.65
N PHE A 177 13.99 0.38 -23.09
CA PHE A 177 13.54 0.34 -24.48
C PHE A 177 12.95 1.71 -24.86
N THR A 178 12.80 1.93 -26.15
CA THR A 178 12.12 3.12 -26.68
C THR A 178 10.83 2.69 -27.34
N SER A 179 9.76 3.43 -27.09
CA SER A 179 8.45 3.14 -27.67
C SER A 179 7.99 4.27 -28.58
N PHE A 180 7.83 3.97 -29.86
CA PHE A 180 7.22 4.90 -30.81
C PHE A 180 5.74 5.16 -30.50
N PHE A 181 5.10 4.26 -29.78
CA PHE A 181 3.68 4.34 -29.45
C PHE A 181 3.38 5.03 -28.12
N GLU A 182 4.41 5.45 -27.36
CA GLU A 182 4.22 6.00 -26.00
C GLU A 182 3.25 7.18 -26.00
N LYS A 183 3.45 8.15 -26.88
CA LYS A 183 2.58 9.34 -27.01
C LYS A 183 1.13 8.96 -27.34
N TYR A 184 0.94 7.97 -28.19
CA TYR A 184 -0.37 7.48 -28.60
C TYR A 184 -1.08 6.75 -27.46
N LEU A 185 -0.35 5.84 -26.81
CA LEU A 185 -0.86 5.08 -25.69
C LEU A 185 -1.16 5.96 -24.47
N LYS A 186 -0.36 7.01 -24.25
CA LYS A 186 -0.63 8.04 -23.25
C LYS A 186 -2.00 8.68 -23.49
N ALA A 187 -2.19 9.27 -24.68
CA ALA A 187 -3.44 9.96 -25.02
C ALA A 187 -4.65 9.03 -24.87
N TYR A 188 -4.56 7.79 -25.39
CA TYR A 188 -5.61 6.80 -25.30
C TYR A 188 -5.93 6.40 -23.86
N GLN A 189 -4.90 6.07 -23.04
CA GLN A 189 -5.12 5.60 -21.69
C GLN A 189 -5.65 6.72 -20.77
N LEU A 190 -5.13 7.93 -20.89
CA LEU A 190 -5.62 9.06 -20.09
C LEU A 190 -7.08 9.35 -20.43
N LYS A 191 -7.43 9.45 -21.72
CA LYS A 191 -8.82 9.63 -22.15
C LYS A 191 -9.72 8.55 -21.58
N ARG A 192 -9.39 7.28 -21.80
CA ARG A 192 -10.19 6.14 -21.31
C ARG A 192 -10.33 6.14 -19.79
N ALA A 193 -9.28 6.49 -19.05
CA ALA A 193 -9.31 6.55 -17.60
C ALA A 193 -10.21 7.69 -17.11
N THR A 194 -10.10 8.86 -17.72
CA THR A 194 -10.94 10.04 -17.43
C THR A 194 -12.40 9.78 -17.77
N ASP A 195 -12.71 9.21 -18.94
CA ASP A 195 -14.07 8.85 -19.33
C ASP A 195 -14.70 7.84 -18.36
N LYS A 196 -13.91 6.87 -17.87
CA LYS A 196 -14.40 5.94 -16.86
C LYS A 196 -14.65 6.63 -15.52
N GLN A 197 -13.78 7.56 -15.13
CA GLN A 197 -13.89 8.29 -13.87
C GLN A 197 -15.09 9.26 -13.88
N SER A 198 -15.41 9.90 -15.02
CA SER A 198 -16.54 10.82 -15.14
C SER A 198 -17.91 10.16 -14.85
N ASN A 199 -18.00 8.85 -15.02
CA ASN A 199 -19.18 8.04 -14.75
C ASN A 199 -19.26 7.50 -13.31
N LEU A 200 -18.30 7.84 -12.46
CA LEU A 200 -18.21 7.38 -11.07
C LEU A 200 -18.22 8.58 -10.11
N PRO A 201 -18.65 8.40 -8.86
CA PRO A 201 -18.52 9.44 -7.84
C PRO A 201 -17.08 9.92 -7.74
N LYS A 202 -16.89 11.23 -7.54
CA LYS A 202 -15.54 11.77 -7.27
C LYS A 202 -14.99 11.10 -6.02
N SER A 203 -13.77 10.58 -6.10
CA SER A 203 -13.05 9.95 -5.00
C SER A 203 -11.62 10.44 -5.00
N ASN A 204 -11.11 10.83 -3.84
CA ASN A 204 -9.71 11.20 -3.64
C ASN A 204 -8.76 10.00 -3.80
N GLY A 205 -9.30 8.79 -3.85
CA GLY A 205 -8.56 7.57 -4.13
C GLY A 205 -8.16 7.36 -5.59
N VAL A 206 -8.65 8.22 -6.52
CA VAL A 206 -8.35 8.10 -7.94
C VAL A 206 -7.49 9.26 -8.41
N VAL A 207 -6.33 8.93 -8.96
CA VAL A 207 -5.41 9.91 -9.59
C VAL A 207 -5.10 9.46 -11.00
N ILE A 208 -5.29 10.36 -11.96
CA ILE A 208 -5.07 10.10 -13.38
C ILE A 208 -4.28 11.28 -13.94
N ASN A 209 -2.97 11.10 -14.12
CA ASN A 209 -2.11 12.09 -14.76
C ASN A 209 -0.93 11.42 -15.51
N ASP A 210 -0.01 12.23 -16.01
CA ASP A 210 1.12 11.80 -16.85
C ASP A 210 2.15 10.92 -16.12
N SER A 211 2.15 10.91 -14.81
CA SER A 211 3.17 10.26 -13.98
C SER A 211 2.60 9.38 -12.88
N MET A 212 1.28 9.40 -12.69
CA MET A 212 0.60 8.61 -11.68
C MET A 212 -0.76 8.13 -12.17
N LEU A 213 -1.00 6.83 -12.04
CA LEU A 213 -2.29 6.20 -12.29
C LEU A 213 -2.67 5.36 -11.08
N LYS A 214 -3.60 5.87 -10.25
CA LYS A 214 -4.13 5.21 -9.05
C LYS A 214 -5.64 5.08 -9.22
N PHE A 215 -6.17 3.87 -9.01
CA PHE A 215 -7.57 3.53 -9.27
C PHE A 215 -8.25 2.90 -8.04
N HIS A 216 -8.18 3.56 -6.89
CA HIS A 216 -8.88 3.15 -5.68
C HIS A 216 -10.11 4.03 -5.46
N HIS A 217 -11.29 3.56 -5.89
CA HIS A 217 -12.53 4.33 -5.80
C HIS A 217 -13.03 4.48 -4.35
N ASN A 218 -12.81 3.49 -3.50
CA ASN A 218 -13.19 3.52 -2.09
C ASN A 218 -11.95 3.80 -1.25
N ASP A 219 -11.61 5.07 -1.09
CA ASP A 219 -10.50 5.45 -0.22
C ASP A 219 -10.97 5.55 1.23
N ILE A 220 -10.68 4.49 2.00
CA ILE A 220 -11.08 4.39 3.41
C ILE A 220 -10.38 5.41 4.31
N ARG A 221 -9.29 6.06 3.84
CA ARG A 221 -8.49 6.98 4.63
C ARG A 221 -9.27 8.18 5.13
N GLU A 222 -10.19 8.71 4.31
CA GLU A 222 -11.03 9.85 4.71
C GLU A 222 -11.96 9.52 5.88
N ALA A 223 -12.46 8.30 5.93
CA ALA A 223 -13.28 7.85 7.05
C ALA A 223 -12.45 7.42 8.26
N PHE A 224 -11.24 6.89 8.04
CA PHE A 224 -10.38 6.34 9.09
C PHE A 224 -9.62 7.42 9.86
N ASN A 225 -9.03 8.39 9.16
CA ASN A 225 -8.19 9.41 9.79
C ASN A 225 -8.90 10.24 10.87
N PRO A 226 -10.12 10.76 10.67
CA PRO A 226 -10.81 11.52 11.72
C PRO A 226 -11.04 10.72 12.99
N HIS A 227 -11.45 9.46 12.88
CA HIS A 227 -11.66 8.59 14.03
C HIS A 227 -10.36 8.30 14.79
N TYR A 228 -9.26 8.13 14.06
CA TYR A 228 -7.96 7.93 14.65
C TYR A 228 -7.52 9.15 15.45
N HIS A 229 -7.67 10.36 14.90
CA HIS A 229 -7.32 11.61 15.57
C HIS A 229 -8.11 11.81 16.84
N LEU A 230 -9.43 11.67 16.79
CA LEU A 230 -10.28 11.83 17.96
C LEU A 230 -9.86 10.90 19.11
N GLN A 231 -9.60 9.64 18.83
CA GLN A 231 -9.18 8.67 19.86
C GLN A 231 -7.77 8.96 20.40
N TYR A 232 -6.87 9.44 19.55
CA TYR A 232 -5.51 9.80 19.97
C TYR A 232 -5.49 11.08 20.78
N ASP A 233 -6.28 12.09 20.40
CA ASP A 233 -6.43 13.34 21.12
C ASP A 233 -7.11 13.13 22.49
N GLU A 234 -8.15 12.29 22.55
CA GLU A 234 -8.76 11.87 23.82
C GLU A 234 -7.75 11.20 24.75
N PHE A 235 -6.87 10.35 24.20
CA PHE A 235 -5.79 9.74 24.98
C PHE A 235 -4.79 10.77 25.49
N LEU A 236 -4.35 11.73 24.68
CA LEU A 236 -3.40 12.76 25.07
C LEU A 236 -3.98 13.72 26.11
N GLN A 237 -5.27 14.05 26.01
CA GLN A 237 -5.95 14.95 26.94
C GLN A 237 -6.37 14.25 28.26
N GLY A 238 -6.49 12.92 28.22
CA GLY A 238 -6.87 12.12 29.39
C GLY A 238 -5.75 11.95 30.41
N SER A 239 -6.12 11.75 31.68
CA SER A 239 -5.20 11.47 32.81
C SER A 239 -4.40 10.14 32.69
N HIS A 240 -4.59 9.38 31.61
CA HIS A 240 -4.08 8.02 31.43
C HIS A 240 -2.57 7.93 31.17
N VAL A 241 -1.96 8.98 30.65
CA VAL A 241 -0.48 9.06 30.51
C VAL A 241 0.18 9.06 31.88
N LYS A 242 -0.42 9.73 32.88
CA LYS A 242 0.09 9.78 34.25
C LYS A 242 -0.01 8.39 34.93
N THR A 243 -1.09 7.67 34.69
CA THR A 243 -1.31 6.32 35.25
C THR A 243 -0.31 5.31 34.69
N TYR A 244 0.01 5.39 33.39
CA TYR A 244 1.01 4.53 32.77
C TYR A 244 2.42 4.78 33.32
N GLN A 245 2.80 6.03 33.49
CA GLN A 245 4.10 6.41 34.07
C GLN A 245 4.25 5.93 35.53
N GLN A 246 3.17 6.00 36.30
CA GLN A 246 3.16 5.51 37.68
C GLN A 246 3.25 3.98 37.76
N SER A 247 2.62 3.24 36.85
CA SER A 247 2.71 1.77 36.82
C SER A 247 4.12 1.28 36.44
N GLN A 248 4.79 1.92 35.50
CA GLN A 248 6.17 1.61 35.13
C GLN A 248 7.17 1.88 36.26
N GLN A 249 6.95 2.94 37.05
CA GLN A 249 7.77 3.24 38.22
C GLN A 249 7.54 2.27 39.39
N ALA A 250 6.35 1.66 39.46
CA ALA A 250 6.03 0.66 40.48
C ALA A 250 6.61 -0.73 40.15
N GLU A 251 6.72 -1.07 38.87
CA GLU A 251 7.32 -2.33 38.38
C GLU A 251 8.87 -2.30 38.39
N SER A 252 9.47 -1.10 38.46
CA SER A 252 10.92 -0.92 38.53
C SER A 252 11.49 -0.81 39.95
N ARG A 253 10.66 -1.01 40.98
CA ARG A 253 11.02 -1.08 42.40
C ARG A 253 10.81 -2.48 42.93
#